data_a9b45c2497886c8d94f2296f5a005364
#
_entry.id   a9b45c2497886c8d94f2296f5a005364
#
_cell.length_a   1.000
_cell.length_b   1.000
_cell.length_c   1.000
_cell.angle_alpha   90.00
_cell.angle_beta   90.00
_cell.angle_gamma   90.00
#
_symmetry.space_group_name_H-M   'P 1'
#
loop_
_entity.id
_entity.type
_entity.pdbx_description
1 polymer ?
#
loop_
_entity_poly.entity_id
_entity_poly.type
_entity_poly.pdbx_seq_one_letter_code
_entity_poly.pdbx_strand_id
1 'polypeptide(L)'
;MAVKYVFVLGGVVSGLGKGITAASLGRLLKARGYAVTMQKFDPYINVDPGTMNPIQHGEVFVTDDGAETDLDLGHYERFIDERLTRVSNVTSGRVYRTVLERERRGDFGGGTVQVIPHITNEIKRRFYRGEDKIAIIEVGGTVGDMESQAFLEAIRQFQNEVGKENAIILLVTLIPYLKASGEMKTKPTQGCVRELQSIGLRPDVLVCRSDYPLTQDIRDKLALFCNVRPDHVLQNLDASILYQVPLMMEDEHLAEVVLSDLGLPQREPDLTQWRQMCDRWMHPKRRVDIALVGKYTKLHDAYLSVAEALRHAGVANDAHVEIHWIDSETVTAENVGEILGNMSGIIVPGGFGSRGIDGMIESIRYAREHRIPFLGLCLGMQLAIVEFARHVVGLPEAHSIELMPDTPDPVIHLMADQKGVLDIGGTLRLGSYPCRLDPDSRAFELYGEPLIHERHRHRYEVNNDYRTALTDAGMRLCGMSPDGRIVEMLELPDHPYFLATQAHPEFNSRPNHPHPLFLGLISSAVLYRSEEL
;
A
#
# COMPACT_ATOMS: atom_id res chain seq x y z
N MET A 1 -18.56 -15.50 -18.97
CA MET A 1 -18.18 -14.42 -19.93
C MET A 1 -16.68 -14.52 -20.20
N ALA A 2 -16.17 -14.23 -21.40
CA ALA A 2 -14.71 -14.16 -21.60
C ALA A 2 -14.13 -13.02 -20.75
N VAL A 3 -12.90 -13.19 -20.24
CA VAL A 3 -12.20 -12.14 -19.50
C VAL A 3 -11.99 -10.94 -20.42
N LYS A 4 -12.23 -9.74 -19.91
CA LYS A 4 -11.94 -8.48 -20.57
C LYS A 4 -10.73 -7.83 -19.92
N TYR A 5 -9.88 -7.19 -20.71
CA TYR A 5 -8.60 -6.64 -20.24
C TYR A 5 -8.53 -5.14 -20.51
N VAL A 6 -8.06 -4.39 -19.52
CA VAL A 6 -7.72 -2.98 -19.64
C VAL A 6 -6.25 -2.82 -19.26
N PHE A 7 -5.40 -2.57 -20.26
CA PHE A 7 -3.98 -2.28 -20.00
C PHE A 7 -3.80 -0.78 -19.76
N VAL A 8 -3.35 -0.42 -18.57
CA VAL A 8 -3.07 0.97 -18.17
C VAL A 8 -1.59 1.24 -18.33
N LEU A 9 -1.25 2.06 -19.31
CA LEU A 9 0.11 2.46 -19.65
C LEU A 9 0.36 3.92 -19.27
N GLY A 10 1.61 4.29 -19.10
CA GLY A 10 1.99 5.67 -18.83
C GLY A 10 2.94 6.25 -19.86
N GLY A 11 2.85 7.54 -20.05
CA GLY A 11 3.72 8.25 -20.96
C GLY A 11 4.15 9.62 -20.46
N VAL A 12 5.21 10.16 -21.07
CA VAL A 12 5.83 11.46 -20.81
C VAL A 12 6.74 11.44 -19.58
N VAL A 13 6.22 11.16 -18.37
CA VAL A 13 6.99 11.09 -17.12
C VAL A 13 6.43 10.04 -16.18
N SER A 14 7.23 9.59 -15.21
CA SER A 14 6.76 8.77 -14.09
C SER A 14 5.94 9.61 -13.09
N GLY A 15 5.20 8.94 -12.18
CA GLY A 15 4.45 9.65 -11.13
C GLY A 15 3.16 10.33 -11.59
N LEU A 16 2.65 10.04 -12.80
CA LEU A 16 1.41 10.63 -13.33
C LEU A 16 0.12 10.11 -12.66
N GLY A 17 0.21 9.18 -11.72
CA GLY A 17 -0.97 8.59 -11.09
C GLY A 17 -1.64 7.50 -11.93
N LYS A 18 -0.86 6.69 -12.68
CA LYS A 18 -1.35 5.49 -13.38
C LYS A 18 -2.10 4.55 -12.44
N GLY A 19 -1.46 4.21 -11.30
CA GLY A 19 -2.03 3.32 -10.30
C GLY A 19 -3.36 3.83 -9.78
N ILE A 20 -3.45 5.12 -9.48
CA ILE A 20 -4.69 5.76 -9.00
C ILE A 20 -5.77 5.80 -10.10
N THR A 21 -5.39 6.05 -11.35
CA THR A 21 -6.33 6.00 -12.47
C THR A 21 -6.86 4.58 -12.68
N ALA A 22 -5.98 3.57 -12.62
CA ALA A 22 -6.35 2.16 -12.71
C ALA A 22 -7.27 1.74 -11.55
N ALA A 23 -6.91 2.11 -10.32
CA ALA A 23 -7.71 1.85 -9.12
C ALA A 23 -9.08 2.54 -9.16
N SER A 24 -9.13 3.79 -9.66
CA SER A 24 -10.37 4.55 -9.85
C SER A 24 -11.29 3.86 -10.85
N LEU A 25 -10.77 3.42 -11.99
CA LEU A 25 -11.53 2.61 -12.95
C LEU A 25 -12.06 1.33 -12.28
N GLY A 26 -11.22 0.64 -11.53
CA GLY A 26 -11.61 -0.56 -10.77
C GLY A 26 -12.78 -0.28 -9.82
N ARG A 27 -12.73 0.83 -9.06
CA ARG A 27 -13.81 1.27 -8.18
C ARG A 27 -15.11 1.54 -8.95
N LEU A 28 -15.02 2.26 -10.07
CA LEU A 28 -16.18 2.63 -10.89
C LEU A 28 -16.86 1.41 -11.53
N LEU A 29 -16.06 0.43 -11.98
CA LEU A 29 -16.60 -0.82 -12.53
C LEU A 29 -17.25 -1.68 -11.42
N LYS A 30 -16.66 -1.75 -10.23
CA LYS A 30 -17.27 -2.42 -9.07
C LYS A 30 -18.57 -1.75 -8.64
N ALA A 31 -18.62 -0.41 -8.62
CA ALA A 31 -19.85 0.33 -8.33
C ALA A 31 -20.99 0.01 -9.30
N ARG A 32 -20.66 -0.45 -10.50
CA ARG A 32 -21.61 -0.93 -11.52
C ARG A 32 -21.90 -2.44 -11.43
N GLY A 33 -21.39 -3.12 -10.40
CA GLY A 33 -21.60 -4.54 -10.17
C GLY A 33 -20.79 -5.48 -11.07
N TYR A 34 -19.68 -5.00 -11.64
CA TYR A 34 -18.72 -5.86 -12.34
C TYR A 34 -17.72 -6.47 -11.36
N ALA A 35 -17.39 -7.74 -11.56
CA ALA A 35 -16.25 -8.35 -10.89
C ALA A 35 -14.95 -7.83 -11.55
N VAL A 36 -14.04 -7.32 -10.72
CA VAL A 36 -12.78 -6.71 -11.15
C VAL A 36 -11.61 -7.42 -10.48
N THR A 37 -10.49 -7.49 -11.16
CA THR A 37 -9.20 -7.82 -10.57
C THR A 37 -8.15 -6.87 -11.09
N MET A 38 -7.10 -6.64 -10.29
CA MET A 38 -6.02 -5.73 -10.65
C MET A 38 -4.68 -6.43 -10.61
N GLN A 39 -3.80 -6.08 -11.55
CA GLN A 39 -2.42 -6.55 -11.60
C GLN A 39 -1.47 -5.40 -11.86
N LYS A 40 -0.31 -5.44 -11.20
CA LYS A 40 0.83 -4.56 -11.41
C LYS A 40 1.94 -5.32 -12.11
N PHE A 41 2.46 -4.74 -13.19
CA PHE A 41 3.62 -5.25 -13.92
C PHE A 41 4.75 -4.23 -13.83
N ASP A 42 5.77 -4.55 -13.03
CA ASP A 42 6.90 -3.66 -12.75
C ASP A 42 8.11 -4.02 -13.60
N PRO A 43 8.68 -3.05 -14.34
CA PRO A 43 9.76 -3.31 -15.28
C PRO A 43 11.13 -3.51 -14.62
N TYR A 44 11.30 -3.25 -13.32
CA TYR A 44 12.58 -3.43 -12.66
C TYR A 44 13.02 -4.91 -12.55
N ILE A 45 14.34 -5.13 -12.44
CA ILE A 45 14.96 -6.47 -12.43
C ILE A 45 14.91 -7.16 -11.06
N ASN A 46 14.54 -6.47 -10.00
CA ASN A 46 14.35 -7.10 -8.70
C ASN A 46 13.28 -8.19 -8.79
N VAL A 47 13.49 -9.31 -8.11
CA VAL A 47 12.51 -10.43 -8.08
C VAL A 47 11.22 -9.99 -7.38
N ASP A 48 11.37 -9.24 -6.31
CA ASP A 48 10.33 -8.56 -5.54
C ASP A 48 10.92 -7.33 -4.83
N PRO A 49 10.09 -6.45 -4.25
CA PRO A 49 10.58 -5.26 -3.55
C PRO A 49 11.07 -5.52 -2.11
N GLY A 50 11.03 -6.76 -1.61
CA GLY A 50 11.33 -7.09 -0.22
C GLY A 50 12.71 -6.68 0.29
N THR A 51 13.70 -6.57 -0.61
CA THR A 51 15.06 -6.11 -0.31
C THR A 51 15.32 -4.66 -0.70
N MET A 52 14.33 -3.95 -1.23
CA MET A 52 14.49 -2.55 -1.65
C MET A 52 14.49 -1.61 -0.44
N ASN A 53 15.19 -0.49 -0.60
CA ASN A 53 15.24 0.55 0.42
C ASN A 53 13.92 1.35 0.42
N PRO A 54 13.15 1.38 1.54
CA PRO A 54 11.89 2.13 1.61
C PRO A 54 12.02 3.64 1.34
N ILE A 55 13.19 4.24 1.58
CA ILE A 55 13.44 5.66 1.27
C ILE A 55 13.52 5.93 -0.24
N GLN A 56 13.79 4.90 -1.06
CA GLN A 56 13.87 5.04 -2.51
C GLN A 56 12.60 4.58 -3.25
N HIS A 57 11.92 3.56 -2.71
CA HIS A 57 10.82 2.90 -3.41
C HIS A 57 9.46 2.99 -2.70
N GLY A 58 9.42 3.59 -1.49
CA GLY A 58 8.24 3.59 -0.65
C GLY A 58 8.08 2.28 0.15
N GLU A 59 6.90 2.08 0.71
CA GLU A 59 6.61 0.89 1.52
C GLU A 59 6.60 -0.39 0.68
N VAL A 60 6.95 -1.50 1.32
CA VAL A 60 6.73 -2.85 0.79
C VAL A 60 5.38 -3.33 1.30
N PHE A 61 4.40 -3.42 0.40
CA PHE A 61 3.07 -3.92 0.72
C PHE A 61 3.07 -5.45 0.73
N VAL A 62 2.40 -6.07 1.71
CA VAL A 62 2.34 -7.53 1.83
C VAL A 62 0.91 -8.01 1.62
N THR A 63 0.75 -9.00 0.74
CA THR A 63 -0.53 -9.66 0.48
C THR A 63 -0.82 -10.77 1.49
N ASP A 64 -2.07 -11.27 1.54
CA ASP A 64 -2.45 -12.35 2.47
C ASP A 64 -1.66 -13.64 2.24
N ASP A 65 -1.28 -13.95 0.99
CA ASP A 65 -0.47 -15.12 0.63
C ASP A 65 1.05 -14.90 0.75
N GLY A 66 1.46 -13.82 1.41
CA GLY A 66 2.85 -13.53 1.77
C GLY A 66 3.71 -13.03 0.61
N ALA A 67 3.14 -12.46 -0.43
CA ALA A 67 3.94 -11.77 -1.44
C ALA A 67 4.33 -10.37 -0.96
N GLU A 68 5.61 -10.05 -1.04
CA GLU A 68 6.13 -8.69 -0.95
C GLU A 68 5.94 -8.01 -2.30
N THR A 69 5.28 -6.85 -2.30
CA THR A 69 4.80 -6.19 -3.52
C THR A 69 5.02 -4.68 -3.47
N ASP A 70 4.86 -4.04 -4.62
CA ASP A 70 4.85 -2.58 -4.73
C ASP A 70 3.68 -1.95 -3.97
N LEU A 71 3.85 -0.71 -3.52
CA LEU A 71 2.86 0.06 -2.76
C LEU A 71 1.53 0.28 -3.52
N ASP A 72 1.55 0.24 -4.85
CA ASP A 72 0.36 0.40 -5.68
C ASP A 72 -0.70 -0.68 -5.39
N LEU A 73 -0.29 -1.89 -4.96
CA LEU A 73 -1.25 -2.92 -4.57
C LEU A 73 -2.10 -2.49 -3.36
N GLY A 74 -1.51 -1.73 -2.45
CA GLY A 74 -2.24 -1.11 -1.35
C GLY A 74 -3.32 -0.15 -1.85
N HIS A 75 -2.99 0.70 -2.84
CA HIS A 75 -4.00 1.55 -3.48
C HIS A 75 -5.09 0.73 -4.15
N TYR A 76 -4.74 -0.32 -4.90
CA TYR A 76 -5.74 -1.17 -5.54
C TYR A 76 -6.70 -1.78 -4.52
N GLU A 77 -6.19 -2.42 -3.46
CA GLU A 77 -7.02 -3.02 -2.42
C GLU A 77 -7.92 -1.98 -1.73
N ARG A 78 -7.42 -0.77 -1.46
CA ARG A 78 -8.20 0.32 -0.84
C ARG A 78 -9.35 0.80 -1.73
N PHE A 79 -9.14 0.87 -3.05
CA PHE A 79 -10.15 1.36 -3.99
C PHE A 79 -11.17 0.29 -4.38
N ILE A 80 -10.73 -0.94 -4.69
CA ILE A 80 -11.64 -1.99 -5.13
C ILE A 80 -12.22 -2.82 -3.98
N ASP A 81 -11.73 -2.62 -2.75
CA ASP A 81 -12.14 -3.38 -1.55
C ASP A 81 -12.10 -4.91 -1.79
N GLU A 82 -10.96 -5.37 -2.31
CA GLU A 82 -10.67 -6.78 -2.59
C GLU A 82 -9.27 -7.10 -2.11
N ARG A 83 -9.07 -8.32 -1.63
CA ARG A 83 -7.74 -8.82 -1.26
C ARG A 83 -7.03 -9.34 -2.50
N LEU A 84 -5.85 -8.81 -2.76
CA LEU A 84 -4.99 -9.22 -3.85
C LEU A 84 -4.00 -10.30 -3.39
N THR A 85 -3.38 -10.97 -4.36
CA THR A 85 -2.46 -12.08 -4.10
C THR A 85 -1.18 -11.91 -4.92
N ARG A 86 -0.22 -12.82 -4.75
CA ARG A 86 1.06 -12.81 -5.49
C ARG A 86 0.93 -12.80 -7.01
N VAL A 87 -0.21 -13.24 -7.55
CA VAL A 87 -0.47 -13.17 -8.98
C VAL A 87 -0.79 -11.76 -9.45
N SER A 88 -1.09 -10.86 -8.53
CA SER A 88 -1.38 -9.45 -8.81
C SER A 88 -0.12 -8.58 -8.96
N ASN A 89 1.07 -9.07 -8.59
CA ASN A 89 2.33 -8.35 -8.80
C ASN A 89 3.32 -9.19 -9.62
N VAL A 90 3.76 -8.66 -10.73
CA VAL A 90 4.71 -9.31 -11.65
C VAL A 90 5.87 -8.36 -11.94
N THR A 91 7.10 -8.78 -11.60
CA THR A 91 8.31 -8.01 -11.92
C THR A 91 9.05 -8.63 -13.10
N SER A 92 9.83 -7.83 -13.84
CA SER A 92 10.76 -8.34 -14.85
C SER A 92 11.68 -9.40 -14.25
N GLY A 93 12.23 -9.17 -13.05
CA GLY A 93 13.11 -10.12 -12.37
C GLY A 93 12.47 -11.48 -12.17
N ARG A 94 11.21 -11.54 -11.75
CA ARG A 94 10.47 -12.80 -11.59
C ARG A 94 10.21 -13.51 -12.92
N VAL A 95 9.93 -12.75 -13.98
CA VAL A 95 9.74 -13.29 -15.34
C VAL A 95 11.04 -13.91 -15.86
N TYR A 96 12.14 -13.13 -15.83
CA TYR A 96 13.44 -13.60 -16.30
C TYR A 96 13.94 -14.80 -15.49
N ARG A 97 13.85 -14.76 -14.16
CA ARG A 97 14.23 -15.88 -13.29
C ARG A 97 13.49 -17.16 -13.69
N THR A 98 12.17 -17.10 -13.91
CA THR A 98 11.38 -18.26 -14.32
C THR A 98 11.85 -18.84 -15.66
N VAL A 99 12.14 -17.98 -16.64
CA VAL A 99 12.61 -18.45 -17.97
C VAL A 99 14.02 -19.05 -17.88
N LEU A 100 14.93 -18.43 -17.10
CA LEU A 100 16.28 -18.94 -16.88
C LEU A 100 16.28 -20.28 -16.13
N GLU A 101 15.44 -20.44 -15.10
CA GLU A 101 15.27 -21.71 -14.39
C GLU A 101 14.75 -22.81 -15.32
N ARG A 102 13.82 -22.50 -16.22
CA ARG A 102 13.31 -23.45 -17.24
C ARG A 102 14.38 -23.80 -18.26
N GLU A 103 15.20 -22.83 -18.69
CA GLU A 103 16.36 -23.10 -19.58
C GLU A 103 17.33 -24.08 -18.92
N ARG A 104 17.71 -23.82 -17.66
CA ARG A 104 18.62 -24.70 -16.90
C ARG A 104 18.09 -26.12 -16.70
N ARG A 105 16.76 -26.29 -16.64
CA ARG A 105 16.12 -27.62 -16.59
C ARG A 105 16.02 -28.32 -17.95
N GLY A 106 16.33 -27.61 -19.06
CA GLY A 106 16.23 -28.18 -20.42
C GLY A 106 14.81 -28.13 -21.01
N ASP A 107 13.87 -27.34 -20.43
CA ASP A 107 12.47 -27.26 -20.87
C ASP A 107 12.32 -26.74 -22.33
N PHE A 108 13.36 -26.16 -22.90
CA PHE A 108 13.38 -25.62 -24.27
C PHE A 108 14.06 -26.55 -25.29
N GLY A 109 14.41 -27.80 -24.90
CA GLY A 109 14.93 -28.82 -25.81
C GLY A 109 16.25 -28.46 -26.52
N GLY A 110 17.09 -27.58 -25.91
CA GLY A 110 18.35 -27.11 -26.49
C GLY A 110 18.19 -25.96 -27.49
N GLY A 111 16.97 -25.42 -27.68
CA GLY A 111 16.73 -24.23 -28.51
C GLY A 111 17.30 -22.94 -27.92
N THR A 112 17.60 -21.97 -28.79
CA THR A 112 18.04 -20.62 -28.35
C THR A 112 16.91 -19.89 -27.68
N VAL A 113 17.10 -19.50 -26.41
CA VAL A 113 16.13 -18.73 -25.63
C VAL A 113 16.32 -17.23 -25.90
N GLN A 114 15.25 -16.54 -26.28
CA GLN A 114 15.24 -15.12 -26.69
C GLN A 114 14.14 -14.36 -25.97
N VAL A 115 14.20 -13.03 -25.97
CA VAL A 115 13.15 -12.18 -25.42
C VAL A 115 11.81 -12.47 -26.10
N ILE A 116 11.81 -12.53 -27.42
CA ILE A 116 10.67 -12.99 -28.23
C ILE A 116 11.04 -14.38 -28.78
N PRO A 117 10.25 -15.44 -28.54
CA PRO A 117 8.95 -15.43 -27.84
C PRO A 117 9.02 -15.83 -26.35
N HIS A 118 10.17 -16.17 -25.77
CA HIS A 118 10.22 -16.88 -24.49
C HIS A 118 9.84 -15.99 -23.30
N ILE A 119 10.43 -14.77 -23.20
CA ILE A 119 10.08 -13.80 -22.16
C ILE A 119 8.66 -13.28 -22.40
N THR A 120 8.30 -12.90 -23.64
CA THR A 120 6.95 -12.39 -23.94
C THR A 120 5.86 -13.44 -23.66
N ASN A 121 6.10 -14.72 -23.96
CA ASN A 121 5.16 -15.80 -23.61
C ASN A 121 5.03 -15.99 -22.09
N GLU A 122 6.12 -15.86 -21.32
CA GLU A 122 6.06 -15.93 -19.86
C GLU A 122 5.27 -14.73 -19.30
N ILE A 123 5.45 -13.52 -19.84
CA ILE A 123 4.65 -12.34 -19.47
C ILE A 123 3.17 -12.60 -19.76
N LYS A 124 2.83 -13.01 -20.98
CA LYS A 124 1.44 -13.31 -21.38
C LYS A 124 0.81 -14.41 -20.52
N ARG A 125 1.59 -15.39 -20.07
CA ARG A 125 1.12 -16.44 -19.15
C ARG A 125 0.73 -15.89 -17.79
N ARG A 126 1.31 -14.75 -17.36
CA ARG A 126 1.04 -14.12 -16.07
C ARG A 126 -0.13 -13.14 -16.10
N PHE A 127 -0.64 -12.75 -17.26
CA PHE A 127 -1.89 -12.01 -17.33
C PHE A 127 -3.02 -12.87 -16.74
N TYR A 128 -3.90 -12.22 -16.00
CA TYR A 128 -5.02 -12.90 -15.34
C TYR A 128 -5.78 -13.80 -16.35
N ARG A 129 -6.09 -15.02 -15.95
CA ARG A 129 -6.74 -16.04 -16.78
C ARG A 129 -7.98 -16.65 -16.10
N GLY A 130 -8.47 -16.05 -15.01
CA GLY A 130 -9.69 -16.51 -14.35
C GLY A 130 -10.95 -16.26 -15.19
N GLU A 131 -12.12 -16.53 -14.63
CA GLU A 131 -13.40 -16.37 -15.32
C GLU A 131 -14.13 -15.10 -14.85
N ASP A 132 -14.99 -14.58 -15.74
CA ASP A 132 -16.02 -13.56 -15.47
C ASP A 132 -15.56 -12.25 -14.79
N LYS A 133 -14.28 -11.84 -15.00
CA LYS A 133 -13.77 -10.57 -14.44
C LYS A 133 -13.28 -9.62 -15.53
N ILE A 134 -13.30 -8.33 -15.21
CA ILE A 134 -12.52 -7.32 -15.92
C ILE A 134 -11.16 -7.25 -15.24
N ALA A 135 -10.10 -7.59 -15.97
CA ALA A 135 -8.73 -7.52 -15.49
C ALA A 135 -8.12 -6.16 -15.87
N ILE A 136 -7.79 -5.34 -14.88
CA ILE A 136 -7.08 -4.08 -15.07
C ILE A 136 -5.60 -4.34 -14.78
N ILE A 137 -4.76 -4.15 -15.79
CA ILE A 137 -3.33 -4.45 -15.73
C ILE A 137 -2.55 -3.16 -15.92
N GLU A 138 -1.95 -2.66 -14.84
CA GLU A 138 -1.08 -1.48 -14.91
C GLU A 138 0.36 -1.91 -15.18
N VAL A 139 1.01 -1.23 -16.14
CA VAL A 139 2.43 -1.40 -16.43
C VAL A 139 3.22 -0.22 -15.88
N GLY A 140 4.19 -0.51 -15.03
CA GLY A 140 5.13 0.48 -14.46
C GLY A 140 6.02 1.11 -15.53
N GLY A 141 6.66 2.22 -15.17
CA GLY A 141 7.51 2.99 -16.08
C GLY A 141 6.74 3.80 -17.11
N THR A 142 7.42 4.21 -18.18
CA THR A 142 6.84 4.96 -19.31
C THR A 142 6.97 4.16 -20.61
N VAL A 143 6.20 4.53 -21.62
CA VAL A 143 6.18 3.84 -22.93
C VAL A 143 7.59 3.79 -23.57
N GLY A 144 8.41 4.83 -23.36
CA GLY A 144 9.75 4.93 -23.92
C GLY A 144 10.85 4.21 -23.15
N ASP A 145 10.55 3.69 -21.96
CA ASP A 145 11.55 3.05 -21.12
C ASP A 145 11.98 1.70 -21.71
N MET A 146 13.29 1.47 -21.78
CA MET A 146 13.84 0.21 -22.29
C MET A 146 13.36 -1.00 -21.51
N GLU A 147 13.23 -0.85 -20.20
CA GLU A 147 12.79 -1.89 -19.27
C GLU A 147 11.34 -2.34 -19.53
N SER A 148 10.50 -1.44 -20.06
CA SER A 148 9.08 -1.73 -20.34
C SER A 148 8.85 -2.43 -21.68
N GLN A 149 9.83 -2.47 -22.59
CA GLN A 149 9.67 -2.94 -23.97
C GLN A 149 9.15 -4.38 -24.06
N ALA A 150 9.64 -5.29 -23.22
CA ALA A 150 9.19 -6.68 -23.23
C ALA A 150 7.71 -6.80 -22.83
N PHE A 151 7.23 -5.97 -21.90
CA PHE A 151 5.84 -5.93 -21.49
C PHE A 151 4.95 -5.37 -22.62
N LEU A 152 5.36 -4.27 -23.25
CA LEU A 152 4.61 -3.66 -24.35
C LEU A 152 4.50 -4.63 -25.54
N GLU A 153 5.59 -5.32 -25.89
CA GLU A 153 5.58 -6.34 -26.94
C GLU A 153 4.66 -7.52 -26.58
N ALA A 154 4.67 -7.96 -25.31
CA ALA A 154 3.76 -9.01 -24.84
C ALA A 154 2.29 -8.57 -24.93
N ILE A 155 1.97 -7.31 -24.58
CA ILE A 155 0.62 -6.74 -24.72
C ILE A 155 0.20 -6.71 -26.18
N ARG A 156 1.08 -6.28 -27.10
CA ARG A 156 0.79 -6.26 -28.54
C ARG A 156 0.45 -7.65 -29.08
N GLN A 157 1.24 -8.66 -28.70
CA GLN A 157 0.97 -10.05 -29.06
C GLN A 157 -0.36 -10.52 -28.48
N PHE A 158 -0.59 -10.22 -27.19
CA PHE A 158 -1.78 -10.66 -26.48
C PHE A 158 -3.07 -10.05 -27.03
N GLN A 159 -3.08 -8.75 -27.39
CA GLN A 159 -4.22 -8.13 -28.06
C GLN A 159 -4.60 -8.84 -29.37
N ASN A 160 -3.59 -9.29 -30.15
CA ASN A 160 -3.83 -10.05 -31.37
C ASN A 160 -4.37 -11.46 -31.09
N GLU A 161 -4.00 -12.08 -29.96
CA GLU A 161 -4.46 -13.41 -29.57
C GLU A 161 -5.91 -13.41 -29.08
N VAL A 162 -6.31 -12.40 -28.29
CA VAL A 162 -7.64 -12.36 -27.66
C VAL A 162 -8.66 -11.53 -28.42
N GLY A 163 -8.22 -10.71 -29.38
CA GLY A 163 -9.04 -9.74 -30.11
C GLY A 163 -9.11 -8.39 -29.41
N LYS A 164 -9.16 -7.31 -30.19
CA LYS A 164 -9.19 -5.93 -29.68
C LYS A 164 -10.43 -5.63 -28.85
N GLU A 165 -11.54 -6.26 -29.16
CA GLU A 165 -12.80 -6.17 -28.43
C GLU A 165 -12.72 -6.75 -26.99
N ASN A 166 -11.65 -7.50 -26.69
CA ASN A 166 -11.43 -8.11 -25.39
C ASN A 166 -10.26 -7.47 -24.61
N ALA A 167 -9.46 -6.60 -25.27
CA ALA A 167 -8.28 -6.00 -24.66
C ALA A 167 -8.05 -4.58 -25.19
N ILE A 168 -8.26 -3.59 -24.35
CA ILE A 168 -8.10 -2.16 -24.68
C ILE A 168 -6.91 -1.55 -23.96
N ILE A 169 -6.40 -0.45 -24.48
CA ILE A 169 -5.27 0.32 -23.93
C ILE A 169 -5.74 1.69 -23.46
N LEU A 170 -5.56 1.95 -22.17
CA LEU A 170 -5.75 3.24 -21.55
C LEU A 170 -4.37 3.86 -21.32
N LEU A 171 -4.10 5.01 -21.94
CA LEU A 171 -2.83 5.72 -21.80
C LEU A 171 -2.99 6.94 -20.90
N VAL A 172 -2.33 6.92 -19.74
CA VAL A 172 -2.23 8.08 -18.85
C VAL A 172 -1.05 8.94 -19.31
N THR A 173 -1.31 10.21 -19.58
CA THR A 173 -0.33 11.13 -20.15
C THR A 173 -0.41 12.51 -19.51
N LEU A 174 0.53 13.40 -19.82
CA LEU A 174 0.64 14.75 -19.27
C LEU A 174 0.38 15.83 -20.32
N ILE A 175 -0.45 16.79 -19.96
CA ILE A 175 -0.63 18.05 -20.68
C ILE A 175 -0.06 19.19 -19.84
N PRO A 176 1.22 19.50 -19.97
CA PRO A 176 1.85 20.52 -19.14
C PRO A 176 1.34 21.92 -19.49
N TYR A 177 1.15 22.75 -18.47
CA TYR A 177 0.88 24.17 -18.61
C TYR A 177 2.19 24.97 -18.53
N LEU A 178 2.48 25.73 -19.56
CA LEU A 178 3.64 26.60 -19.60
C LEU A 178 3.29 27.99 -19.09
N LYS A 179 3.65 28.31 -17.85
CA LYS A 179 3.36 29.61 -17.22
C LYS A 179 3.86 30.81 -18.05
N ALA A 180 5.02 30.67 -18.71
CA ALA A 180 5.60 31.74 -19.51
C ALA A 180 4.78 32.12 -20.78
N SER A 181 4.12 31.15 -21.40
CA SER A 181 3.26 31.39 -22.58
C SER A 181 1.76 31.38 -22.27
N GLY A 182 1.37 31.05 -21.04
CA GLY A 182 -0.03 31.00 -20.62
C GLY A 182 -0.85 29.92 -21.33
N GLU A 183 -0.23 28.82 -21.75
CA GLU A 183 -0.92 27.81 -22.57
C GLU A 183 -0.54 26.36 -22.21
N MET A 184 -1.48 25.45 -22.42
CA MET A 184 -1.28 24.01 -22.33
C MET A 184 -0.62 23.46 -23.60
N LYS A 185 0.30 22.49 -23.45
CA LYS A 185 1.07 21.89 -24.57
C LYS A 185 0.68 20.43 -24.79
N THR A 186 0.14 20.14 -25.95
CA THR A 186 -0.28 18.79 -26.36
C THR A 186 0.84 17.95 -26.99
N LYS A 187 1.97 18.57 -27.36
CA LYS A 187 3.08 17.87 -28.04
C LYS A 187 3.68 16.71 -27.23
N PRO A 188 3.89 16.79 -25.90
CA PRO A 188 4.41 15.66 -25.13
C PRO A 188 3.54 14.41 -25.26
N THR A 189 2.21 14.55 -25.11
CA THR A 189 1.23 13.48 -25.31
C THR A 189 1.28 12.92 -26.74
N GLN A 190 1.30 13.79 -27.76
CA GLN A 190 1.41 13.34 -29.16
C GLN A 190 2.72 12.58 -29.42
N GLY A 191 3.84 12.98 -28.78
CA GLY A 191 5.11 12.28 -28.85
C GLY A 191 5.03 10.88 -28.27
N CYS A 192 4.49 10.77 -27.07
CA CYS A 192 4.29 9.49 -26.37
C CYS A 192 3.37 8.54 -27.16
N VAL A 193 2.27 9.02 -27.71
CA VAL A 193 1.38 8.19 -28.54
C VAL A 193 2.08 7.71 -29.81
N ARG A 194 2.90 8.53 -30.48
CA ARG A 194 3.69 8.09 -31.63
C ARG A 194 4.68 6.99 -31.27
N GLU A 195 5.31 7.11 -30.11
CA GLU A 195 6.22 6.08 -29.61
C GLU A 195 5.50 4.76 -29.36
N LEU A 196 4.32 4.80 -28.71
CA LEU A 196 3.49 3.62 -28.53
C LEU A 196 3.08 3.01 -29.88
N GLN A 197 2.72 3.85 -30.86
CA GLN A 197 2.38 3.40 -32.22
C GLN A 197 3.56 2.77 -32.94
N SER A 198 4.80 3.22 -32.70
CA SER A 198 6.00 2.63 -33.31
C SER A 198 6.24 1.17 -32.87
N ILE A 199 5.71 0.78 -31.71
CA ILE A 199 5.74 -0.59 -31.19
C ILE A 199 4.56 -1.43 -31.74
N GLY A 200 3.62 -0.79 -32.46
CA GLY A 200 2.43 -1.43 -32.99
C GLY A 200 1.21 -1.45 -32.06
N LEU A 201 1.25 -0.68 -30.97
CA LEU A 201 0.16 -0.45 -30.05
C LEU A 201 -0.52 0.90 -30.35
N ARG A 202 -1.80 1.02 -29.99
CA ARG A 202 -2.55 2.27 -30.12
C ARG A 202 -3.43 2.45 -28.87
N PRO A 203 -3.43 3.64 -28.26
CA PRO A 203 -4.35 3.90 -27.17
C PRO A 203 -5.81 3.89 -27.68
N ASP A 204 -6.69 3.30 -26.91
CA ASP A 204 -8.15 3.39 -27.11
C ASP A 204 -8.69 4.58 -26.32
N VAL A 205 -8.16 4.84 -25.13
CA VAL A 205 -8.53 5.95 -24.24
C VAL A 205 -7.29 6.73 -23.81
N LEU A 206 -7.38 8.05 -23.82
CA LEU A 206 -6.37 8.97 -23.25
C LEU A 206 -6.89 9.55 -21.94
N VAL A 207 -6.16 9.37 -20.85
CA VAL A 207 -6.40 10.07 -19.58
C VAL A 207 -5.29 11.11 -19.39
N CYS A 208 -5.67 12.36 -19.55
CA CYS A 208 -4.76 13.49 -19.61
C CYS A 208 -4.64 14.18 -18.24
N ARG A 209 -3.52 13.98 -17.56
CA ARG A 209 -3.16 14.76 -16.36
C ARG A 209 -2.86 16.20 -16.77
N SER A 210 -3.47 17.15 -16.08
CA SER A 210 -3.26 18.58 -16.33
C SER A 210 -3.58 19.41 -15.09
N ASP A 211 -2.92 20.57 -14.95
CA ASP A 211 -3.18 21.53 -13.86
C ASP A 211 -4.49 22.28 -14.03
N TYR A 212 -4.98 22.38 -15.28
CA TYR A 212 -6.18 23.14 -15.63
C TYR A 212 -7.13 22.30 -16.50
N PRO A 213 -8.43 22.62 -16.48
CA PRO A 213 -9.42 21.94 -17.33
C PRO A 213 -9.08 22.00 -18.82
N LEU A 214 -9.24 20.88 -19.52
CA LEU A 214 -9.04 20.80 -20.97
C LEU A 214 -10.17 21.50 -21.71
N THR A 215 -9.83 22.44 -22.59
CA THR A 215 -10.79 23.02 -23.52
C THR A 215 -11.19 22.04 -24.61
N GLN A 216 -12.35 22.23 -25.24
CA GLN A 216 -12.78 21.37 -26.35
C GLN A 216 -11.78 21.36 -27.52
N ASP A 217 -11.20 22.52 -27.86
CA ASP A 217 -10.13 22.60 -28.88
C ASP A 217 -8.92 21.72 -28.59
N ILE A 218 -8.54 21.59 -27.30
CA ILE A 218 -7.44 20.71 -26.88
C ILE A 218 -7.86 19.25 -27.00
N ARG A 219 -9.08 18.90 -26.59
CA ARG A 219 -9.62 17.53 -26.74
C ARG A 219 -9.69 17.13 -28.21
N ASP A 220 -10.23 17.98 -29.08
CA ASP A 220 -10.34 17.73 -30.52
C ASP A 220 -8.95 17.59 -31.17
N LYS A 221 -8.03 18.45 -30.80
CA LYS A 221 -6.64 18.38 -31.26
C LYS A 221 -5.97 17.07 -30.84
N LEU A 222 -6.12 16.66 -29.59
CA LEU A 222 -5.56 15.39 -29.11
C LEU A 222 -6.22 14.21 -29.82
N ALA A 223 -7.54 14.22 -29.98
CA ALA A 223 -8.28 13.20 -30.70
C ALA A 223 -7.74 13.00 -32.12
N LEU A 224 -7.56 14.11 -32.86
CA LEU A 224 -7.05 14.09 -34.22
C LEU A 224 -5.61 13.56 -34.29
N PHE A 225 -4.70 14.10 -33.48
CA PHE A 225 -3.26 13.77 -33.57
C PHE A 225 -2.89 12.43 -32.93
N CYS A 226 -3.68 11.94 -31.98
CA CYS A 226 -3.47 10.67 -31.30
C CYS A 226 -4.33 9.53 -31.89
N ASN A 227 -5.19 9.84 -32.86
CA ASN A 227 -6.08 8.88 -33.53
C ASN A 227 -6.99 8.13 -32.53
N VAL A 228 -7.60 8.88 -31.60
CA VAL A 228 -8.65 8.44 -30.68
C VAL A 228 -9.94 9.21 -30.95
N ARG A 229 -11.08 8.71 -30.47
CA ARG A 229 -12.34 9.46 -30.57
C ARG A 229 -12.30 10.68 -29.62
N PRO A 230 -12.98 11.80 -29.94
CA PRO A 230 -13.01 12.99 -29.08
C PRO A 230 -13.53 12.70 -27.66
N ASP A 231 -14.53 11.84 -27.53
CA ASP A 231 -15.13 11.37 -26.27
C ASP A 231 -14.23 10.42 -25.47
N HIS A 232 -13.08 10.02 -26.02
CA HIS A 232 -12.05 9.18 -25.37
C HIS A 232 -10.85 9.98 -24.89
N VAL A 233 -10.90 11.31 -24.95
CA VAL A 233 -9.90 12.21 -24.40
C VAL A 233 -10.44 12.75 -23.08
N LEU A 234 -10.06 12.11 -21.98
CA LEU A 234 -10.53 12.40 -20.64
C LEU A 234 -9.50 13.23 -19.88
N GLN A 235 -9.95 14.17 -19.07
CA GLN A 235 -9.05 14.91 -18.17
C GLN A 235 -8.97 14.24 -16.80
N ASN A 236 -7.83 14.40 -16.14
CA ASN A 236 -7.62 14.02 -14.76
C ASN A 236 -6.86 15.15 -14.05
N LEU A 237 -7.59 15.98 -13.31
CA LEU A 237 -7.06 17.11 -12.57
C LEU A 237 -6.53 16.68 -11.19
N ASP A 238 -5.83 17.59 -10.52
CA ASP A 238 -5.46 17.38 -9.13
C ASP A 238 -6.69 17.38 -8.22
N ALA A 239 -6.75 16.40 -7.34
CA ALA A 239 -7.82 16.26 -6.35
C ALA A 239 -7.33 16.70 -4.97
N SER A 240 -8.23 17.29 -4.16
CA SER A 240 -7.91 17.68 -2.77
C SER A 240 -7.64 16.47 -1.89
N ILE A 241 -8.33 15.37 -2.14
CA ILE A 241 -8.10 14.06 -1.51
C ILE A 241 -8.09 12.98 -2.58
N LEU A 242 -7.25 11.96 -2.38
CA LEU A 242 -7.04 10.89 -3.35
C LEU A 242 -8.34 10.17 -3.76
N TYR A 243 -9.24 10.00 -2.80
CA TYR A 243 -10.51 9.28 -2.99
C TYR A 243 -11.59 10.06 -3.74
N GLN A 244 -11.34 11.33 -4.10
CA GLN A 244 -12.18 12.07 -5.05
C GLN A 244 -11.93 11.67 -6.50
N VAL A 245 -10.75 11.13 -6.82
CA VAL A 245 -10.39 10.81 -8.21
C VAL A 245 -11.40 9.89 -8.89
N PRO A 246 -11.96 8.82 -8.26
CA PRO A 246 -13.02 8.04 -8.89
C PRO A 246 -14.25 8.87 -9.25
N LEU A 247 -14.66 9.81 -8.41
CA LEU A 247 -15.82 10.67 -8.65
C LEU A 247 -15.57 11.61 -9.84
N MET A 248 -14.36 12.19 -9.90
CA MET A 248 -13.96 13.04 -11.04
C MET A 248 -13.87 12.24 -12.34
N MET A 249 -13.40 10.99 -12.29
CA MET A 249 -13.35 10.11 -13.46
C MET A 249 -14.74 9.61 -13.86
N GLU A 250 -15.68 9.51 -12.93
CA GLU A 250 -17.10 9.26 -13.25
C GLU A 250 -17.71 10.42 -14.01
N ASP A 251 -17.44 11.66 -13.57
CA ASP A 251 -17.90 12.87 -14.27
C ASP A 251 -17.30 13.00 -15.69
N GLU A 252 -16.12 12.41 -15.92
CA GLU A 252 -15.48 12.28 -17.25
C GLU A 252 -15.93 11.02 -18.01
N HIS A 253 -16.91 10.26 -17.53
CA HIS A 253 -17.47 9.05 -18.15
C HIS A 253 -16.47 7.91 -18.41
N LEU A 254 -15.37 7.82 -17.63
CA LEU A 254 -14.30 6.83 -17.84
C LEU A 254 -14.84 5.39 -17.92
N ALA A 255 -15.70 5.00 -16.97
CA ALA A 255 -16.22 3.63 -16.94
C ALA A 255 -17.17 3.36 -18.12
N GLU A 256 -17.97 4.33 -18.54
CA GLU A 256 -18.88 4.22 -19.68
C GLU A 256 -18.11 4.00 -20.99
N VAL A 257 -17.05 4.78 -21.21
CA VAL A 257 -16.16 4.67 -22.37
C VAL A 257 -15.51 3.28 -22.39
N VAL A 258 -14.93 2.82 -21.27
CA VAL A 258 -14.30 1.51 -21.15
C VAL A 258 -15.29 0.37 -21.40
N LEU A 259 -16.48 0.42 -20.82
CA LEU A 259 -17.53 -0.59 -21.02
C LEU A 259 -18.00 -0.63 -22.47
N SER A 260 -18.15 0.52 -23.12
CA SER A 260 -18.51 0.63 -24.53
C SER A 260 -17.46 -0.05 -25.43
N ASP A 261 -16.16 0.24 -25.21
CA ASP A 261 -15.08 -0.31 -26.01
C ASP A 261 -14.91 -1.83 -25.81
N LEU A 262 -15.21 -2.32 -24.61
CA LEU A 262 -15.21 -3.76 -24.30
C LEU A 262 -16.49 -4.48 -24.73
N GLY A 263 -17.48 -3.77 -25.30
CA GLY A 263 -18.78 -4.33 -25.68
C GLY A 263 -19.59 -4.87 -24.49
N LEU A 264 -19.43 -4.25 -23.31
CA LEU A 264 -20.13 -4.64 -22.08
C LEU A 264 -21.35 -3.75 -21.84
N PRO A 265 -22.43 -4.27 -21.22
CA PRO A 265 -23.61 -3.49 -20.88
C PRO A 265 -23.30 -2.30 -19.98
N GLN A 266 -23.92 -1.15 -20.26
CA GLN A 266 -23.91 -0.01 -19.34
C GLN A 266 -24.78 -0.32 -18.13
N ARG A 267 -24.32 0.10 -16.94
CA ARG A 267 -25.04 -0.03 -15.68
C ARG A 267 -24.81 1.22 -14.84
N GLU A 268 -25.82 1.65 -14.09
CA GLU A 268 -25.70 2.77 -13.17
C GLU A 268 -24.78 2.42 -11.99
N PRO A 269 -23.88 3.32 -11.59
CA PRO A 269 -22.98 3.07 -10.46
C PRO A 269 -23.63 3.40 -9.12
N ASP A 270 -23.45 2.55 -8.11
CA ASP A 270 -23.73 2.94 -6.73
C ASP A 270 -22.44 3.48 -6.08
N LEU A 271 -22.35 4.79 -6.03
CA LEU A 271 -21.26 5.54 -5.40
C LEU A 271 -21.70 6.24 -4.10
N THR A 272 -22.87 5.91 -3.56
CA THR A 272 -23.48 6.62 -2.42
C THR A 272 -22.55 6.63 -1.20
N GLN A 273 -22.07 5.48 -0.77
CA GLN A 273 -21.16 5.37 0.38
C GLN A 273 -19.81 6.06 0.11
N TRP A 274 -19.31 5.97 -1.12
CA TRP A 274 -18.05 6.59 -1.51
C TRP A 274 -18.14 8.13 -1.47
N ARG A 275 -19.24 8.70 -1.98
CA ARG A 275 -19.51 10.16 -1.90
C ARG A 275 -19.64 10.63 -0.45
N GLN A 276 -20.37 9.90 0.38
CA GLN A 276 -20.50 10.21 1.82
C GLN A 276 -19.16 10.16 2.56
N MET A 277 -18.30 9.20 2.25
CA MET A 277 -16.96 9.10 2.82
C MET A 277 -16.10 10.30 2.39
N CYS A 278 -16.07 10.67 1.11
CA CYS A 278 -15.36 11.84 0.60
C CYS A 278 -15.87 13.14 1.25
N ASP A 279 -17.18 13.29 1.43
CA ASP A 279 -17.77 14.47 2.06
C ASP A 279 -17.33 14.60 3.52
N ARG A 280 -17.40 13.52 4.30
CA ARG A 280 -16.88 13.52 5.70
C ARG A 280 -15.40 13.84 5.77
N TRP A 281 -14.60 13.34 4.82
CA TRP A 281 -13.17 13.64 4.77
C TRP A 281 -12.89 15.12 4.54
N MET A 282 -13.67 15.79 3.67
CA MET A 282 -13.49 17.21 3.38
C MET A 282 -14.07 18.15 4.45
N HIS A 283 -15.01 17.68 5.26
CA HIS A 283 -15.71 18.49 6.25
C HIS A 283 -15.59 17.88 7.65
N PRO A 284 -14.36 17.67 8.17
CA PRO A 284 -14.15 17.11 9.51
C PRO A 284 -14.63 18.11 10.59
N LYS A 285 -15.23 17.57 11.67
CA LYS A 285 -15.72 18.39 12.79
C LYS A 285 -14.69 18.62 13.88
N ARG A 286 -13.61 17.84 13.88
CA ARG A 286 -12.58 17.80 14.92
C ARG A 286 -11.20 17.77 14.26
N ARG A 287 -10.17 18.03 15.06
CA ARG A 287 -8.77 17.85 14.66
C ARG A 287 -8.05 17.09 15.76
N VAL A 288 -7.21 16.16 15.36
CA VAL A 288 -6.26 15.45 16.24
C VAL A 288 -4.86 15.49 15.64
N ASP A 289 -3.87 15.70 16.48
CA ASP A 289 -2.47 15.77 16.11
C ASP A 289 -1.81 14.43 16.52
N ILE A 290 -1.38 13.63 15.54
CA ILE A 290 -0.78 12.31 15.75
C ILE A 290 0.69 12.34 15.38
N ALA A 291 1.57 12.03 16.37
CA ALA A 291 2.99 11.84 16.11
C ALA A 291 3.24 10.46 15.49
N LEU A 292 3.76 10.42 14.27
CA LEU A 292 4.33 9.24 13.66
C LEU A 292 5.84 9.28 13.87
N VAL A 293 6.34 8.51 14.86
CA VAL A 293 7.76 8.47 15.22
C VAL A 293 8.44 7.32 14.51
N GLY A 294 9.19 7.61 13.46
CA GLY A 294 9.72 6.58 12.57
C GLY A 294 11.13 6.86 12.04
N LYS A 295 11.68 5.86 11.34
CA LYS A 295 13.02 5.92 10.73
C LYS A 295 13.02 6.49 9.31
N TYR A 296 11.88 6.42 8.61
CA TYR A 296 11.77 6.71 7.17
C TYR A 296 10.91 7.94 6.89
N THR A 297 10.84 8.86 7.83
CA THR A 297 9.95 10.04 7.77
C THR A 297 10.30 11.05 6.68
N LYS A 298 11.50 10.96 6.09
CA LYS A 298 11.93 11.80 4.94
C LYS A 298 11.19 11.49 3.64
N LEU A 299 10.69 10.26 3.48
CA LEU A 299 9.83 9.86 2.36
C LEU A 299 8.52 9.32 2.95
N HIS A 300 7.45 10.08 2.84
CA HIS A 300 6.15 9.73 3.41
C HIS A 300 5.59 8.41 2.84
N ASP A 301 5.92 8.09 1.58
CA ASP A 301 5.51 6.83 0.94
C ASP A 301 6.07 5.58 1.63
N ALA A 302 7.13 5.71 2.45
CA ALA A 302 7.65 4.61 3.25
C ALA A 302 6.68 4.13 4.35
N TYR A 303 5.72 4.97 4.74
CA TYR A 303 4.66 4.69 5.71
C TYR A 303 3.27 5.00 5.14
N LEU A 304 3.10 4.84 3.83
CA LEU A 304 1.87 5.21 3.13
C LEU A 304 0.64 4.54 3.74
N SER A 305 0.68 3.21 3.95
CA SER A 305 -0.46 2.48 4.52
C SER A 305 -0.77 2.89 5.96
N VAL A 306 0.24 3.24 6.77
CA VAL A 306 0.03 3.77 8.12
C VAL A 306 -0.68 5.12 8.07
N ALA A 307 -0.21 6.03 7.20
CA ALA A 307 -0.82 7.35 7.01
C ALA A 307 -2.28 7.23 6.51
N GLU A 308 -2.52 6.35 5.55
CA GLU A 308 -3.87 6.10 5.04
C GLU A 308 -4.78 5.48 6.13
N ALA A 309 -4.29 4.51 6.91
CA ALA A 309 -5.07 3.91 7.99
C ALA A 309 -5.44 4.93 9.09
N LEU A 310 -4.52 5.84 9.44
CA LEU A 310 -4.81 6.97 10.35
C LEU A 310 -5.90 7.88 9.78
N ARG A 311 -5.81 8.25 8.50
CA ARG A 311 -6.82 9.09 7.83
C ARG A 311 -8.17 8.40 7.72
N HIS A 312 -8.22 7.10 7.36
CA HIS A 312 -9.45 6.32 7.34
C HIS A 312 -10.15 6.34 8.71
N ALA A 313 -9.38 6.10 9.78
CA ALA A 313 -9.88 6.18 11.15
C ALA A 313 -10.34 7.60 11.53
N GLY A 314 -9.65 8.61 11.02
CA GLY A 314 -10.04 10.01 11.17
C GLY A 314 -11.42 10.28 10.60
N VAL A 315 -11.65 9.89 9.36
CA VAL A 315 -12.96 10.06 8.67
C VAL A 315 -14.09 9.38 9.43
N ALA A 316 -13.85 8.17 9.95
CA ALA A 316 -14.85 7.46 10.73
C ALA A 316 -15.18 8.13 12.07
N ASN A 317 -14.23 8.89 12.64
CA ASN A 317 -14.38 9.67 13.88
C ASN A 317 -14.77 11.14 13.65
N ASP A 318 -15.14 11.52 12.41
CA ASP A 318 -15.39 12.93 12.01
C ASP A 318 -14.21 13.88 12.38
N ALA A 319 -12.97 13.39 12.28
CA ALA A 319 -11.77 14.10 12.68
C ALA A 319 -10.76 14.23 11.52
N HIS A 320 -10.20 15.43 11.36
CA HIS A 320 -8.99 15.62 10.58
C HIS A 320 -7.80 15.13 11.39
N VAL A 321 -7.04 14.21 10.83
CA VAL A 321 -5.80 13.71 11.43
C VAL A 321 -4.63 14.46 10.83
N GLU A 322 -4.02 15.33 11.62
CA GLU A 322 -2.73 15.95 11.29
C GLU A 322 -1.60 15.01 11.70
N ILE A 323 -0.84 14.52 10.73
CA ILE A 323 0.27 13.59 10.98
C ILE A 323 1.57 14.38 11.10
N HIS A 324 2.16 14.37 12.29
CA HIS A 324 3.48 14.95 12.56
C HIS A 324 4.55 13.88 12.33
N TRP A 325 5.31 14.04 11.26
CA TRP A 325 6.37 13.11 10.84
C TRP A 325 7.65 13.38 11.64
N ILE A 326 7.93 12.55 12.64
CA ILE A 326 9.04 12.74 13.57
C ILE A 326 10.14 11.74 13.26
N ASP A 327 11.32 12.24 12.88
CA ASP A 327 12.51 11.41 12.73
C ASP A 327 12.98 10.97 14.12
N SER A 328 12.91 9.67 14.37
CA SER A 328 13.26 9.10 15.68
C SER A 328 14.72 9.34 16.11
N GLU A 329 15.62 9.63 15.16
CA GLU A 329 17.02 10.01 15.49
C GLU A 329 17.12 11.37 16.18
N THR A 330 16.10 12.22 16.06
CA THR A 330 16.09 13.56 16.69
C THR A 330 15.49 13.57 18.09
N VAL A 331 14.87 12.47 18.52
CA VAL A 331 14.20 12.37 19.83
C VAL A 331 15.17 11.88 20.88
N THR A 332 15.27 12.62 21.99
CA THR A 332 16.10 12.28 23.16
C THR A 332 15.29 12.43 24.45
N ALA A 333 15.79 11.91 25.57
CA ALA A 333 15.14 12.05 26.88
C ALA A 333 14.94 13.52 27.29
N GLU A 334 15.84 14.42 26.84
CA GLU A 334 15.77 15.85 27.18
C GLU A 334 14.72 16.62 26.37
N ASN A 335 14.46 16.23 25.10
CA ASN A 335 13.58 17.00 24.20
C ASN A 335 12.24 16.32 23.91
N VAL A 336 12.03 15.08 24.32
CA VAL A 336 10.81 14.29 24.01
C VAL A 336 9.54 15.01 24.46
N GLY A 337 9.56 15.68 25.60
CA GLY A 337 8.44 16.47 26.12
C GLY A 337 8.10 17.68 25.26
N GLU A 338 9.11 18.37 24.67
CA GLU A 338 8.90 19.46 23.74
C GLU A 338 8.28 18.97 22.42
N ILE A 339 8.76 17.82 21.92
CA ILE A 339 8.33 17.25 20.63
C ILE A 339 6.94 16.64 20.73
N LEU A 340 6.66 15.87 21.79
CA LEU A 340 5.45 15.03 21.89
C LEU A 340 4.37 15.60 22.82
N GLY A 341 4.68 16.59 23.65
CA GLY A 341 3.77 17.10 24.67
C GLY A 341 2.44 17.67 24.19
N ASN A 342 2.38 18.10 22.93
CA ASN A 342 1.16 18.63 22.31
C ASN A 342 0.43 17.60 21.41
N MET A 343 0.89 16.34 21.36
CA MET A 343 0.29 15.32 20.52
C MET A 343 -0.91 14.68 21.21
N SER A 344 -1.94 14.38 20.43
CA SER A 344 -3.15 13.70 20.88
C SER A 344 -2.98 12.17 20.90
N GLY A 345 -2.01 11.67 20.16
CA GLY A 345 -1.67 10.26 20.08
C GLY A 345 -0.31 10.05 19.42
N ILE A 346 0.29 8.91 19.70
CA ILE A 346 1.63 8.54 19.20
C ILE A 346 1.54 7.17 18.53
N ILE A 347 2.12 7.05 17.33
CA ILE A 347 2.29 5.79 16.63
C ILE A 347 3.76 5.54 16.33
N VAL A 348 4.24 4.32 16.67
CA VAL A 348 5.57 3.84 16.31
C VAL A 348 5.41 2.70 15.30
N PRO A 349 5.71 2.93 14.01
CA PRO A 349 5.52 1.95 12.95
C PRO A 349 6.63 0.90 12.89
N GLY A 350 6.49 -0.04 11.96
CA GLY A 350 7.51 -1.02 11.61
C GLY A 350 8.78 -0.40 11.03
N GLY A 351 9.86 -1.17 11.02
CA GLY A 351 11.15 -0.77 10.45
C GLY A 351 12.22 -1.82 10.70
N PHE A 352 13.36 -1.69 10.03
CA PHE A 352 14.52 -2.59 10.15
C PHE A 352 15.79 -1.83 10.52
N GLY A 353 16.74 -2.53 11.17
CA GLY A 353 18.05 -2.00 11.55
C GLY A 353 18.03 -1.12 12.81
N SER A 354 19.21 -0.71 13.27
CA SER A 354 19.42 -0.10 14.60
C SER A 354 19.26 1.42 14.66
N ARG A 355 19.11 2.11 13.51
CA ARG A 355 19.01 3.57 13.46
C ARG A 355 17.76 4.07 14.19
N GLY A 356 17.88 5.12 15.03
CA GLY A 356 16.78 5.81 15.69
C GLY A 356 15.97 5.01 16.73
N ILE A 357 16.51 3.88 17.22
CA ILE A 357 15.84 2.98 18.18
C ILE A 357 15.64 3.66 19.53
N ASP A 358 16.66 4.35 20.04
CA ASP A 358 16.58 5.00 21.36
C ASP A 358 15.49 6.06 21.39
N GLY A 359 15.38 6.87 20.33
CA GLY A 359 14.32 7.87 20.24
C GLY A 359 12.92 7.27 20.12
N MET A 360 12.77 6.09 19.49
CA MET A 360 11.50 5.36 19.51
C MET A 360 11.19 4.86 20.93
N ILE A 361 12.16 4.30 21.65
CA ILE A 361 11.99 3.82 23.04
C ILE A 361 11.59 4.99 23.95
N GLU A 362 12.27 6.14 23.86
CA GLU A 362 11.93 7.33 24.64
C GLU A 362 10.53 7.86 24.31
N SER A 363 10.12 7.83 23.03
CA SER A 363 8.76 8.21 22.64
C SER A 363 7.70 7.28 23.23
N ILE A 364 7.96 5.97 23.26
CA ILE A 364 7.06 4.96 23.86
C ILE A 364 6.98 5.18 25.38
N ARG A 365 8.13 5.40 26.04
CA ARG A 365 8.19 5.73 27.45
C ARG A 365 7.36 6.96 27.78
N TYR A 366 7.55 8.03 27.00
CA TYR A 366 6.80 9.28 27.16
C TYR A 366 5.29 9.05 27.02
N ALA A 367 4.86 8.29 26.00
CA ALA A 367 3.46 7.94 25.82
C ALA A 367 2.88 7.20 27.04
N ARG A 368 3.60 6.19 27.55
CA ARG A 368 3.17 5.40 28.71
C ARG A 368 3.07 6.25 29.97
N GLU A 369 4.11 7.02 30.30
CA GLU A 369 4.20 7.81 31.55
C GLU A 369 3.20 8.97 31.56
N HIS A 370 2.94 9.62 30.40
CA HIS A 370 2.02 10.75 30.26
C HIS A 370 0.62 10.33 29.81
N ARG A 371 0.35 9.02 29.69
CA ARG A 371 -0.96 8.45 29.34
C ARG A 371 -1.49 8.93 27.98
N ILE A 372 -0.60 9.28 27.04
CA ILE A 372 -0.95 9.66 25.67
C ILE A 372 -1.33 8.40 24.87
N PRO A 373 -2.46 8.37 24.17
CA PRO A 373 -2.85 7.23 23.32
C PRO A 373 -1.71 6.76 22.42
N PHE A 374 -1.40 5.47 22.48
CA PHE A 374 -0.24 4.86 21.80
C PHE A 374 -0.63 3.62 21.00
N LEU A 375 -0.08 3.51 19.78
CA LEU A 375 -0.15 2.31 18.96
C LEU A 375 1.24 1.92 18.44
N GLY A 376 1.69 0.70 18.76
CA GLY A 376 2.95 0.13 18.27
C GLY A 376 2.71 -0.93 17.19
N LEU A 377 3.39 -0.82 16.04
CA LEU A 377 3.26 -1.76 14.92
C LEU A 377 4.59 -2.48 14.67
N CYS A 378 4.59 -3.81 14.63
CA CYS A 378 5.74 -4.66 14.33
C CYS A 378 6.96 -4.30 15.21
N LEU A 379 7.94 -3.55 14.70
CA LEU A 379 9.05 -3.02 15.50
C LEU A 379 8.55 -2.18 16.67
N GLY A 380 7.49 -1.39 16.49
CA GLY A 380 6.90 -0.59 17.56
C GLY A 380 6.39 -1.42 18.74
N MET A 381 5.83 -2.62 18.49
CA MET A 381 5.50 -3.58 19.55
C MET A 381 6.75 -4.13 20.26
N GLN A 382 7.76 -4.52 19.49
CA GLN A 382 9.00 -5.06 20.05
C GLN A 382 9.68 -4.04 20.96
N LEU A 383 9.72 -2.77 20.54
CA LEU A 383 10.30 -1.68 21.34
C LEU A 383 9.44 -1.31 22.55
N ALA A 384 8.12 -1.47 22.49
CA ALA A 384 7.25 -1.30 23.65
C ALA A 384 7.55 -2.35 24.73
N ILE A 385 7.88 -3.58 24.34
CA ILE A 385 8.32 -4.62 25.26
C ILE A 385 9.70 -4.29 25.85
N VAL A 386 10.63 -3.84 25.03
CA VAL A 386 11.97 -3.41 25.50
C VAL A 386 11.85 -2.26 26.49
N GLU A 387 11.06 -1.25 26.18
CA GLU A 387 10.79 -0.10 27.06
C GLU A 387 10.22 -0.56 28.41
N PHE A 388 9.15 -1.37 28.35
CA PHE A 388 8.49 -1.86 29.56
C PHE A 388 9.40 -2.77 30.41
N ALA A 389 10.16 -3.64 29.77
CA ALA A 389 11.13 -4.49 30.46
C ALA A 389 12.20 -3.65 31.18
N ARG A 390 12.70 -2.58 30.55
CA ARG A 390 13.71 -1.70 31.16
C ARG A 390 13.17 -0.89 32.32
N HIS A 391 12.04 -0.24 32.15
CA HIS A 391 11.59 0.82 33.07
C HIS A 391 10.51 0.36 34.06
N VAL A 392 9.83 -0.76 33.80
CA VAL A 392 8.80 -1.29 34.70
C VAL A 392 9.19 -2.62 35.33
N VAL A 393 9.68 -3.58 34.54
CA VAL A 393 10.15 -4.87 35.08
C VAL A 393 11.50 -4.73 35.81
N GLY A 394 12.33 -3.76 35.42
CA GLY A 394 13.64 -3.52 36.06
C GLY A 394 14.79 -4.33 35.45
N LEU A 395 14.72 -4.59 34.14
CA LEU A 395 15.78 -5.22 33.34
C LEU A 395 16.48 -4.15 32.45
N PRO A 396 17.46 -3.39 33.00
CA PRO A 396 17.98 -2.19 32.32
C PRO A 396 18.68 -2.47 31.00
N GLU A 397 19.17 -3.69 30.79
CA GLU A 397 19.86 -4.10 29.56
C GLU A 397 18.96 -4.90 28.61
N ALA A 398 17.63 -4.99 28.88
CA ALA A 398 16.68 -5.66 28.00
C ALA A 398 16.70 -5.09 26.58
N HIS A 399 16.81 -5.97 25.57
CA HIS A 399 16.86 -5.56 24.18
C HIS A 399 16.37 -6.66 23.22
N SER A 400 16.32 -6.32 21.93
CA SER A 400 16.19 -7.27 20.83
C SER A 400 17.58 -7.74 20.40
N ILE A 401 17.76 -9.05 20.19
CA ILE A 401 19.02 -9.60 19.63
C ILE A 401 19.28 -9.17 18.18
N GLU A 402 18.26 -8.65 17.46
CA GLU A 402 18.47 -8.01 16.16
C GLU A 402 19.35 -6.77 16.27
N LEU A 403 19.14 -6.02 17.34
CA LEU A 403 19.71 -4.67 17.53
C LEU A 403 20.93 -4.70 18.46
N MET A 404 20.93 -5.60 19.44
CA MET A 404 22.00 -5.85 20.38
C MET A 404 22.16 -7.37 20.58
N PRO A 405 22.97 -8.04 19.73
CA PRO A 405 23.11 -9.51 19.76
C PRO A 405 23.58 -10.10 21.09
N ASP A 406 24.38 -9.34 21.84
CA ASP A 406 24.99 -9.78 23.10
C ASP A 406 24.23 -9.28 24.34
N THR A 407 22.97 -8.84 24.20
CA THR A 407 22.17 -8.40 25.36
C THR A 407 22.00 -9.55 26.36
N PRO A 408 22.19 -9.29 27.68
CA PRO A 408 21.95 -10.31 28.71
C PRO A 408 20.45 -10.64 28.87
N ASP A 409 19.57 -9.69 28.51
CA ASP A 409 18.14 -9.83 28.64
C ASP A 409 17.46 -9.75 27.25
N PRO A 410 17.53 -10.84 26.43
CA PRO A 410 16.98 -10.87 25.08
C PRO A 410 15.45 -11.03 25.11
N VAL A 411 14.71 -9.95 25.43
CA VAL A 411 13.24 -9.96 25.49
C VAL A 411 12.60 -10.14 24.12
N ILE A 412 13.34 -9.82 23.05
CA ILE A 412 12.98 -10.09 21.65
C ILE A 412 14.08 -10.97 21.03
N HIS A 413 13.68 -12.09 20.43
CA HIS A 413 14.60 -13.07 19.89
C HIS A 413 14.22 -13.52 18.46
N LEU A 414 15.13 -14.27 17.82
CA LEU A 414 14.90 -14.83 16.48
C LEU A 414 13.90 -15.98 16.55
N MET A 415 12.90 -15.97 15.66
CA MET A 415 11.94 -17.08 15.50
C MET A 415 12.67 -18.40 15.22
N ALA A 416 12.15 -19.51 15.75
CA ALA A 416 12.80 -20.82 15.68
C ALA A 416 13.00 -21.30 14.23
N ASP A 417 12.06 -21.02 13.34
CA ASP A 417 12.09 -21.36 11.93
C ASP A 417 12.98 -20.43 11.06
N GLN A 418 13.44 -19.31 11.64
CA GLN A 418 14.36 -18.38 11.00
C GLN A 418 15.84 -18.69 11.24
N LYS A 419 16.14 -19.69 12.09
CA LYS A 419 17.52 -20.10 12.37
C LYS A 419 18.16 -20.78 11.15
N GLY A 420 19.31 -20.24 10.69
CA GLY A 420 20.07 -20.78 9.56
C GLY A 420 19.57 -20.37 8.16
N VAL A 421 18.62 -19.45 8.08
CA VAL A 421 18.17 -18.85 6.80
C VAL A 421 19.23 -17.88 6.30
N LEU A 422 19.79 -18.14 5.10
CA LEU A 422 20.85 -17.33 4.49
C LEU A 422 20.29 -16.22 3.59
N ASP A 423 19.17 -16.47 2.91
CA ASP A 423 18.53 -15.48 2.03
C ASP A 423 17.74 -14.45 2.87
N ILE A 424 17.86 -13.18 2.50
CA ILE A 424 17.17 -12.09 3.20
C ILE A 424 15.76 -11.87 2.61
N GLY A 425 15.61 -11.94 1.28
CA GLY A 425 14.35 -11.69 0.58
C GLY A 425 13.40 -12.89 0.63
N GLY A 426 12.12 -12.63 0.90
CA GLY A 426 11.06 -13.64 0.88
C GLY A 426 11.14 -14.73 1.97
N THR A 427 11.93 -14.52 3.03
CA THR A 427 12.19 -15.52 4.08
C THR A 427 11.66 -15.13 5.46
N LEU A 428 11.05 -13.96 5.59
CA LEU A 428 10.38 -13.50 6.80
C LEU A 428 9.09 -14.31 7.05
N ARG A 429 8.50 -14.15 8.24
CA ARG A 429 7.10 -14.53 8.45
C ARG A 429 6.22 -13.55 7.68
N LEU A 430 5.72 -13.97 6.52
CA LEU A 430 5.03 -13.14 5.53
C LEU A 430 3.60 -13.61 5.30
N GLY A 431 2.68 -12.65 5.21
CA GLY A 431 1.28 -12.89 4.88
C GLY A 431 0.36 -12.91 6.09
N SER A 432 -0.85 -13.41 5.88
CA SER A 432 -1.92 -13.41 6.86
C SER A 432 -1.80 -14.61 7.81
N TYR A 433 -1.79 -14.33 9.12
CA TYR A 433 -1.76 -15.35 10.16
C TYR A 433 -2.88 -15.14 11.17
N PRO A 434 -3.41 -16.24 11.75
CA PRO A 434 -4.45 -16.16 12.77
C PRO A 434 -3.89 -15.71 14.11
N CYS A 435 -4.62 -14.85 14.80
CA CYS A 435 -4.36 -14.42 16.17
C CYS A 435 -5.63 -14.61 17.01
N ARG A 436 -5.51 -15.30 18.15
CA ARG A 436 -6.58 -15.47 19.12
C ARG A 436 -6.50 -14.34 20.14
N LEU A 437 -7.59 -13.61 20.30
CA LEU A 437 -7.70 -12.49 21.24
C LEU A 437 -8.21 -12.97 22.62
N ASP A 438 -7.69 -12.32 23.66
CA ASP A 438 -8.21 -12.45 25.02
C ASP A 438 -9.59 -11.76 25.11
N PRO A 439 -10.66 -12.46 25.52
CA PRO A 439 -12.02 -11.90 25.58
C PRO A 439 -12.16 -10.67 26.49
N ASP A 440 -11.30 -10.54 27.49
CA ASP A 440 -11.33 -9.42 28.46
C ASP A 440 -10.44 -8.24 28.02
N SER A 441 -9.91 -8.29 26.79
CA SER A 441 -8.99 -7.27 26.26
C SER A 441 -9.71 -6.18 25.48
N ARG A 442 -9.10 -4.99 25.44
CA ARG A 442 -9.51 -3.91 24.55
C ARG A 442 -9.38 -4.31 23.08
N ALA A 443 -8.37 -5.10 22.74
CA ALA A 443 -8.23 -5.64 21.40
C ALA A 443 -9.50 -6.43 20.99
N PHE A 444 -10.02 -7.29 21.87
CA PHE A 444 -11.26 -8.02 21.60
C PHE A 444 -12.47 -7.08 21.45
N GLU A 445 -12.60 -6.06 22.30
CA GLU A 445 -13.68 -5.06 22.18
C GLU A 445 -13.67 -4.35 20.81
N LEU A 446 -12.47 -4.04 20.30
CA LEU A 446 -12.30 -3.33 19.01
C LEU A 446 -12.63 -4.21 17.81
N TYR A 447 -12.16 -5.47 17.80
CA TYR A 447 -12.40 -6.38 16.67
C TYR A 447 -13.78 -7.06 16.71
N GLY A 448 -14.32 -7.32 17.91
CA GLY A 448 -15.61 -7.98 18.09
C GLY A 448 -15.60 -9.48 17.81
N GLU A 449 -14.45 -10.10 17.62
CA GLU A 449 -14.32 -11.54 17.32
C GLU A 449 -13.07 -12.16 17.98
N PRO A 450 -13.16 -13.45 18.40
CA PRO A 450 -12.10 -14.10 19.18
C PRO A 450 -10.91 -14.57 18.33
N LEU A 451 -11.06 -14.69 17.03
CA LEU A 451 -10.01 -15.14 16.11
C LEU A 451 -9.95 -14.19 14.91
N ILE A 452 -8.86 -13.46 14.81
CA ILE A 452 -8.61 -12.51 13.74
C ILE A 452 -7.47 -12.98 12.84
N HIS A 453 -7.34 -12.36 11.68
CA HIS A 453 -6.26 -12.65 10.73
C HIS A 453 -5.59 -11.35 10.33
N GLU A 454 -4.27 -11.23 10.62
CA GLU A 454 -3.49 -10.05 10.30
C GLU A 454 -2.27 -10.38 9.46
N ARG A 455 -1.81 -9.41 8.65
CA ARG A 455 -0.61 -9.55 7.81
C ARG A 455 0.64 -9.30 8.60
N HIS A 456 1.66 -10.13 8.38
CA HIS A 456 2.95 -10.06 9.05
C HIS A 456 4.09 -9.85 8.05
N ARG A 457 5.15 -9.20 8.55
CA ARG A 457 6.43 -9.02 7.85
C ARG A 457 7.54 -8.86 8.88
N HIS A 458 7.92 -9.95 9.55
CA HIS A 458 8.94 -9.91 10.61
C HIS A 458 9.71 -11.22 10.72
N ARG A 459 10.85 -11.19 11.41
CA ARG A 459 11.75 -12.31 11.70
C ARG A 459 11.91 -12.56 13.18
N TYR A 460 11.78 -11.52 13.99
CA TYR A 460 11.95 -11.55 15.42
C TYR A 460 10.60 -11.51 16.12
N GLU A 461 10.55 -12.09 17.32
CA GLU A 461 9.35 -12.23 18.14
C GLU A 461 9.65 -12.08 19.61
N VAL A 462 8.62 -11.99 20.45
CA VAL A 462 8.73 -11.96 21.91
C VAL A 462 9.34 -13.25 22.45
N ASN A 463 10.35 -13.12 23.29
CA ASN A 463 10.93 -14.27 23.96
C ASN A 463 10.02 -14.77 25.10
N ASN A 464 9.59 -16.02 24.97
CA ASN A 464 8.64 -16.64 25.89
C ASN A 464 9.14 -16.73 27.35
N ASP A 465 10.46 -16.72 27.56
CA ASP A 465 11.05 -16.79 28.89
C ASP A 465 10.74 -15.55 29.76
N TYR A 466 10.41 -14.43 29.12
CA TYR A 466 10.09 -13.17 29.80
C TYR A 466 8.59 -12.90 29.96
N ARG A 467 7.69 -13.75 29.43
CA ARG A 467 6.23 -13.53 29.50
C ARG A 467 5.73 -13.32 30.92
N THR A 468 6.12 -14.19 31.82
CA THR A 468 5.71 -14.11 33.24
C THR A 468 6.13 -12.79 33.87
N ALA A 469 7.37 -12.38 33.66
CA ALA A 469 7.89 -11.12 34.21
C ALA A 469 7.13 -9.90 33.68
N LEU A 470 6.77 -9.90 32.37
CA LEU A 470 5.99 -8.83 31.73
C LEU A 470 4.54 -8.78 32.28
N THR A 471 3.90 -9.95 32.41
CA THR A 471 2.51 -10.02 32.90
C THR A 471 2.38 -9.72 34.38
N ASP A 472 3.31 -10.17 35.21
CA ASP A 472 3.33 -9.87 36.65
C ASP A 472 3.55 -8.37 36.92
N ALA A 473 4.21 -7.67 35.98
CA ALA A 473 4.41 -6.22 36.02
C ALA A 473 3.22 -5.42 35.47
N GLY A 474 2.15 -6.07 34.97
CA GLY A 474 0.91 -5.42 34.55
C GLY A 474 0.69 -5.33 33.03
N MET A 475 1.57 -5.88 32.19
CA MET A 475 1.33 -5.96 30.75
C MET A 475 0.37 -7.13 30.45
N ARG A 476 -0.66 -6.89 29.65
CA ARG A 476 -1.52 -7.96 29.15
C ARG A 476 -1.07 -8.40 27.75
N LEU A 477 -0.81 -9.69 27.57
CA LEU A 477 -0.54 -10.30 26.26
C LEU A 477 -1.91 -10.70 25.65
N CYS A 478 -2.56 -9.73 25.01
CA CYS A 478 -3.97 -9.82 24.62
C CYS A 478 -4.22 -10.54 23.29
N GLY A 479 -3.17 -10.85 22.52
CA GLY A 479 -3.27 -11.61 21.27
C GLY A 479 -2.18 -12.66 21.19
N MET A 480 -2.55 -13.90 20.84
CA MET A 480 -1.65 -15.03 20.73
C MET A 480 -1.88 -15.84 19.47
N SER A 481 -0.83 -16.45 18.92
CA SER A 481 -1.02 -17.50 17.91
C SER A 481 -1.94 -18.60 18.46
N PRO A 482 -2.73 -19.33 17.62
CA PRO A 482 -3.68 -20.34 18.10
C PRO A 482 -3.07 -21.43 18.97
N ASP A 483 -1.80 -21.75 18.74
CA ASP A 483 -1.02 -22.71 19.55
C ASP A 483 -0.42 -22.10 20.83
N GLY A 484 -0.63 -20.80 21.05
CA GLY A 484 -0.16 -20.06 22.23
C GLY A 484 1.33 -19.80 22.30
N ARG A 485 2.10 -20.08 21.22
CA ARG A 485 3.56 -19.92 21.22
C ARG A 485 4.04 -18.52 20.92
N ILE A 486 3.35 -17.79 20.04
CA ILE A 486 3.76 -16.46 19.60
C ILE A 486 2.85 -15.41 20.20
N VAL A 487 3.43 -14.37 20.78
CA VAL A 487 2.73 -13.18 21.24
C VAL A 487 2.52 -12.26 20.03
N GLU A 488 1.25 -12.00 19.70
CA GLU A 488 0.86 -11.20 18.55
C GLU A 488 0.42 -9.78 18.90
N MET A 489 -0.13 -9.61 20.13
CA MET A 489 -0.59 -8.32 20.63
C MET A 489 -0.38 -8.17 22.13
N LEU A 490 -0.17 -6.95 22.56
CA LEU A 490 -0.11 -6.54 23.95
C LEU A 490 -0.91 -5.27 24.20
N GLU A 491 -1.31 -5.09 25.47
CA GLU A 491 -1.94 -3.85 25.94
C GLU A 491 -1.55 -3.55 27.40
N LEU A 492 -1.68 -2.28 27.80
CA LEU A 492 -1.66 -1.86 29.20
C LEU A 492 -3.09 -1.52 29.63
N PRO A 493 -3.75 -2.38 30.44
CA PRO A 493 -5.17 -2.22 30.78
C PRO A 493 -5.51 -0.91 31.49
N ASP A 494 -4.60 -0.41 32.32
CA ASP A 494 -4.79 0.82 33.08
C ASP A 494 -4.52 2.10 32.28
N HIS A 495 -4.04 1.96 31.02
CA HIS A 495 -3.76 3.11 30.14
C HIS A 495 -4.99 3.43 29.28
N PRO A 496 -5.29 4.72 28.97
CA PRO A 496 -6.41 5.11 28.10
C PRO A 496 -6.43 4.38 26.77
N TYR A 497 -5.28 4.27 26.13
CA TYR A 497 -5.05 3.46 24.95
C TYR A 497 -3.54 3.18 24.80
N PHE A 498 -3.09 2.03 25.19
CA PHE A 498 -1.73 1.57 24.92
C PHE A 498 -1.82 0.15 24.39
N LEU A 499 -1.72 0.02 23.08
CA LEU A 499 -1.87 -1.24 22.38
C LEU A 499 -0.76 -1.39 21.35
N ALA A 500 -0.23 -2.60 21.20
CA ALA A 500 0.74 -2.87 20.17
C ALA A 500 0.55 -4.27 19.56
N THR A 501 0.89 -4.40 18.28
CA THR A 501 0.77 -5.63 17.51
C THR A 501 2.06 -5.96 16.74
N GLN A 502 2.39 -7.24 16.64
CA GLN A 502 3.48 -7.73 15.80
C GLN A 502 3.14 -7.68 14.31
N ALA A 503 1.87 -7.60 14.00
CA ALA A 503 1.34 -7.52 12.64
C ALA A 503 1.46 -6.11 12.04
N HIS A 504 1.04 -6.02 10.78
CA HIS A 504 0.90 -4.81 9.97
C HIS A 504 -0.59 -4.56 9.63
N PRO A 505 -1.41 -4.14 10.59
CA PRO A 505 -2.85 -3.92 10.40
C PRO A 505 -3.16 -2.79 9.40
N GLU A 506 -2.20 -1.88 9.18
CA GLU A 506 -2.29 -0.80 8.20
C GLU A 506 -2.62 -1.32 6.78
N PHE A 507 -2.13 -2.51 6.41
CA PHE A 507 -2.39 -3.11 5.10
C PHE A 507 -3.85 -3.55 4.92
N ASN A 508 -4.56 -3.78 6.02
CA ASN A 508 -5.97 -4.21 6.02
C ASN A 508 -6.96 -3.03 6.11
N SER A 509 -6.49 -1.80 6.35
CA SER A 509 -7.37 -0.63 6.45
C SER A 509 -7.93 -0.22 5.09
N ARG A 510 -9.21 0.13 5.06
CA ARG A 510 -9.94 0.59 3.87
C ARG A 510 -10.67 1.90 4.19
N PRO A 511 -10.89 2.79 3.20
CA PRO A 511 -11.57 4.07 3.45
C PRO A 511 -13.00 3.89 3.99
N ASN A 512 -13.71 2.84 3.55
CA ASN A 512 -15.07 2.52 4.03
C ASN A 512 -15.09 1.55 5.22
N HIS A 513 -13.97 0.86 5.48
CA HIS A 513 -13.79 -0.11 6.57
C HIS A 513 -12.45 0.12 7.28
N PRO A 514 -12.33 1.22 8.04
CA PRO A 514 -11.10 1.53 8.77
C PRO A 514 -10.75 0.41 9.75
N HIS A 515 -9.46 0.14 9.87
CA HIS A 515 -8.98 -0.94 10.73
C HIS A 515 -9.26 -0.66 12.22
N PRO A 516 -9.73 -1.65 13.01
CA PRO A 516 -10.15 -1.46 14.41
C PRO A 516 -9.10 -0.82 15.32
N LEU A 517 -7.83 -1.19 15.20
CA LEU A 517 -6.75 -0.63 16.03
C LEU A 517 -6.53 0.86 15.77
N PHE A 518 -6.61 1.28 14.51
CA PHE A 518 -6.52 2.70 14.15
C PHE A 518 -7.76 3.49 14.57
N LEU A 519 -8.95 2.87 14.48
CA LEU A 519 -10.20 3.46 15.01
C LEU A 519 -10.09 3.72 16.51
N GLY A 520 -9.59 2.74 17.27
CA GLY A 520 -9.38 2.86 18.71
C GLY A 520 -8.38 3.96 19.07
N LEU A 521 -7.25 4.05 18.37
CA LEU A 521 -6.26 5.10 18.57
C LEU A 521 -6.86 6.49 18.36
N ILE A 522 -7.52 6.71 17.22
CA ILE A 522 -8.09 8.04 16.89
C ILE A 522 -9.25 8.39 17.80
N SER A 523 -10.13 7.44 18.14
CA SER A 523 -11.20 7.66 19.12
C SER A 523 -10.63 8.10 20.48
N SER A 524 -9.60 7.42 20.96
CA SER A 524 -8.92 7.76 22.21
C SER A 524 -8.19 9.10 22.15
N ALA A 525 -7.56 9.43 21.01
CA ALA A 525 -6.91 10.72 20.77
C ALA A 525 -7.91 11.90 20.78
N VAL A 526 -9.11 11.69 20.24
CA VAL A 526 -10.21 12.69 20.29
C VAL A 526 -10.66 12.94 21.73
N LEU A 527 -10.78 11.89 22.55
CA LEU A 527 -11.16 12.01 23.96
C LEU A 527 -10.07 12.68 24.79
N TYR A 528 -8.82 12.27 24.61
CA TYR A 528 -7.65 12.83 25.29
C TYR A 528 -7.58 14.37 25.13
N ARG A 529 -7.83 14.88 23.94
CA ARG A 529 -7.85 16.31 23.65
C ARG A 529 -9.04 17.03 24.29
N SER A 530 -10.18 16.36 24.46
CA SER A 530 -11.38 16.96 25.07
C SER A 530 -11.32 17.03 26.60
N GLU A 531 -10.45 16.26 27.25
CA GLU A 531 -10.22 16.31 28.69
C GLU A 531 -9.20 17.39 29.10
N GLU A 532 -8.41 17.90 28.15
CA GLU A 532 -7.46 19.01 28.36
C GLU A 532 -8.10 20.40 28.20
N LEU A 533 -9.33 20.50 27.69
CA LEU A 533 -10.11 21.71 27.52
C LEU A 533 -11.15 21.86 28.63
#